data_2422a6f4d6f93ee99386e584c3df5597
#
_entry.id   2422a6f4d6f93ee99386e584c3df5597
#
_cell.length_a   1.000
_cell.length_b   1.000
_cell.length_c   1.000
_cell.angle_alpha   90.00
_cell.angle_beta   90.00
_cell.angle_gamma   90.00
#
_symmetry.space_group_name_H-M   'P 1'
#
loop_
_entity.id
_entity.type
_entity.pdbx_description
1 polymer ?
#
loop_
_entity_poly.entity_id
_entity_poly.type
_entity_poly.pdbx_seq_one_letter_code
_entity_poly.pdbx_strand_id
1 'polypeptide(L)'
;MDEHDEGALTLVREHTVYACVMGSRAFGLATGASDTDRRGVYLAPTPLYWRFEKPPTHVEGPREEEFSWELERFCALALRANPNILECLHSPLVERLTPVGEELLSLRGAFLSRHAHTTFSRYAASQRAKLRTDVRVHGAPRWKHAMHLLRLLESCRDLLRTGELSIDVGERREGLLAVKRGEVPWAEVEARMSRLEAESDAALATSPLPADPDLPRIEDFLVRTRRASAG
;
A
#
# COMPACT_ATOMS: atom_id res chain seq x y z
N MET A 1 7.13 21.33 18.08
CA MET A 1 7.23 19.86 18.11
C MET A 1 7.19 19.48 19.58
N ASP A 2 6.22 18.69 19.98
CA ASP A 2 6.01 18.29 21.37
C ASP A 2 7.03 17.19 21.73
N GLU A 3 7.41 17.07 23.01
CA GLU A 3 8.38 16.06 23.49
C GLU A 3 7.94 14.62 23.18
N HIS A 4 6.63 14.42 23.06
CA HIS A 4 6.02 13.16 22.64
C HIS A 4 6.28 12.85 21.15
N ASP A 5 6.21 13.84 20.27
CA ASP A 5 6.50 13.71 18.84
C ASP A 5 7.98 13.40 18.62
N GLU A 6 8.91 14.00 19.39
CA GLU A 6 10.34 13.76 19.26
C GLU A 6 10.72 12.33 19.68
N GLY A 7 10.09 11.80 20.74
CA GLY A 7 10.24 10.40 21.16
C GLY A 7 9.77 9.42 20.09
N ALA A 8 8.63 9.68 19.45
CA ALA A 8 8.09 8.86 18.37
C ALA A 8 9.00 8.86 17.13
N LEU A 9 9.52 10.01 16.72
CA LEU A 9 10.49 10.12 15.62
C LEU A 9 11.81 9.42 15.92
N THR A 10 12.25 9.43 17.17
CA THR A 10 13.46 8.70 17.61
C THR A 10 13.25 7.20 17.49
N LEU A 11 12.08 6.66 17.88
CA LEU A 11 11.75 5.24 17.66
C LEU A 11 11.83 4.86 16.18
N VAL A 12 11.26 5.66 15.29
CA VAL A 12 11.34 5.41 13.84
C VAL A 12 12.80 5.41 13.37
N ARG A 13 13.57 6.43 13.73
CA ARG A 13 14.96 6.58 13.28
C ARG A 13 15.84 5.39 13.69
N GLU A 14 15.68 4.93 14.93
CA GLU A 14 16.54 3.89 15.52
C GLU A 14 16.06 2.48 15.20
N HIS A 15 14.76 2.27 15.09
CA HIS A 15 14.16 0.94 14.99
C HIS A 15 13.48 0.63 13.65
N THR A 16 13.69 1.45 12.60
CA THR A 16 13.19 1.11 11.26
C THR A 16 13.86 -0.16 10.75
N VAL A 17 13.05 -1.17 10.43
CA VAL A 17 13.49 -2.46 9.89
C VAL A 17 13.36 -2.55 8.37
N TYR A 18 12.44 -1.77 7.80
CA TYR A 18 12.22 -1.67 6.36
C TYR A 18 11.78 -0.26 6.01
N ALA A 19 12.32 0.30 4.93
CA ALA A 19 11.83 1.53 4.33
C ALA A 19 11.94 1.48 2.81
N CYS A 20 10.95 2.08 2.14
CA CYS A 20 10.87 2.12 0.69
C CYS A 20 10.30 3.46 0.19
N VAL A 21 10.56 3.74 -1.08
CA VAL A 21 9.87 4.79 -1.82
C VAL A 21 8.62 4.20 -2.47
N MET A 22 7.53 4.94 -2.36
CA MET A 22 6.22 4.61 -2.92
C MET A 22 5.77 5.66 -3.95
N GLY A 23 4.47 5.69 -4.21
CA GLY A 23 3.85 6.69 -5.07
C GLY A 23 4.28 6.58 -6.52
N SER A 24 4.27 7.70 -7.22
CA SER A 24 4.54 7.75 -8.67
C SER A 24 5.90 7.18 -9.06
N ARG A 25 6.90 7.25 -8.18
CA ARG A 25 8.24 6.69 -8.43
C ARG A 25 8.22 5.17 -8.47
N ALA A 26 7.63 4.54 -7.47
CA ALA A 26 7.54 3.08 -7.40
C ALA A 26 6.61 2.49 -8.48
N PHE A 27 5.63 3.27 -8.92
CA PHE A 27 4.68 2.84 -9.96
C PHE A 27 5.19 3.05 -11.40
N GLY A 28 6.40 3.61 -11.60
CA GLY A 28 6.88 3.95 -12.94
C GLY A 28 6.16 5.15 -13.57
N LEU A 29 5.42 5.96 -12.78
CA LEU A 29 4.64 7.11 -13.21
C LEU A 29 5.28 8.46 -12.87
N ALA A 30 6.52 8.46 -12.38
CA ALA A 30 7.21 9.67 -12.00
C ALA A 30 7.47 10.59 -13.20
N THR A 31 7.38 11.89 -12.92
CA THR A 31 7.80 12.99 -13.79
C THR A 31 8.80 13.84 -13.04
N GLY A 32 9.46 14.81 -13.69
CA GLY A 32 10.48 15.64 -13.06
C GLY A 32 10.03 16.40 -11.79
N ALA A 33 8.72 16.62 -11.63
CA ALA A 33 8.11 17.31 -10.49
C ALA A 33 7.46 16.35 -9.48
N SER A 34 7.78 15.05 -9.52
CA SER A 34 7.16 14.07 -8.63
C SER A 34 7.80 14.07 -7.25
N ASP A 35 6.98 14.15 -6.22
CA ASP A 35 7.36 14.01 -4.82
C ASP A 35 7.96 12.62 -4.54
N THR A 36 8.63 12.50 -3.39
CA THR A 36 9.17 11.21 -2.94
C THR A 36 8.42 10.75 -1.71
N ASP A 37 7.42 9.90 -1.95
CA ASP A 37 6.61 9.29 -0.90
C ASP A 37 7.42 8.21 -0.17
N ARG A 38 7.84 8.42 1.07
CA ARG A 38 8.56 7.43 1.86
C ARG A 38 7.63 6.69 2.80
N ARG A 39 7.81 5.38 2.86
CA ARG A 39 7.05 4.51 3.76
C ARG A 39 8.02 3.62 4.52
N GLY A 40 7.82 3.55 5.85
CA GLY A 40 8.67 2.77 6.75
C GLY A 40 7.91 1.78 7.60
N VAL A 41 8.61 0.76 8.06
CA VAL A 41 8.15 -0.17 9.10
C VAL A 41 9.20 -0.18 10.21
N TYR A 42 8.80 0.08 11.43
CA TYR A 42 9.68 0.03 12.58
C TYR A 42 9.23 -1.02 13.58
N LEU A 43 10.20 -1.60 14.28
CA LEU A 43 10.01 -2.58 15.35
C LEU A 43 10.27 -1.90 16.69
N ALA A 44 9.22 -1.43 17.35
CA ALA A 44 9.36 -0.87 18.67
C ALA A 44 9.90 -1.91 19.67
N PRO A 45 10.86 -1.56 20.56
CA PRO A 45 11.37 -2.47 21.58
C PRO A 45 10.26 -3.09 22.41
N THR A 46 10.28 -4.43 22.54
CA THR A 46 9.23 -5.18 23.24
C THR A 46 8.95 -4.69 24.66
N PRO A 47 9.94 -4.28 25.50
CA PRO A 47 9.68 -3.76 26.82
C PRO A 47 8.77 -2.53 26.86
N LEU A 48 8.67 -1.74 25.78
CA LEU A 48 7.76 -0.60 25.71
C LEU A 48 6.30 -1.04 25.76
N TYR A 49 5.97 -2.25 25.29
CA TYR A 49 4.62 -2.81 25.34
C TYR A 49 4.17 -3.25 26.75
N TRP A 50 5.11 -3.34 27.70
CA TRP A 50 4.79 -3.65 29.11
C TRP A 50 4.41 -2.43 29.91
N ARG A 51 4.67 -1.23 29.40
CA ARG A 51 4.30 0.03 30.03
C ARG A 51 2.81 0.32 29.83
N PHE A 52 2.25 1.23 30.65
CA PHE A 52 0.88 1.70 30.42
C PHE A 52 0.75 2.48 29.12
N GLU A 53 1.72 3.35 28.86
CA GLU A 53 1.83 4.07 27.60
C GLU A 53 2.52 3.19 26.57
N LYS A 54 1.79 2.84 25.53
CA LYS A 54 2.26 1.97 24.45
C LYS A 54 2.97 2.79 23.39
N PRO A 55 3.93 2.19 22.65
CA PRO A 55 4.51 2.88 21.50
C PRO A 55 3.45 3.19 20.45
N PRO A 56 3.61 4.29 19.69
CA PRO A 56 2.65 4.63 18.64
C PRO A 56 2.57 3.52 17.59
N THR A 57 1.39 3.34 17.01
CA THR A 57 1.16 2.34 15.94
C THR A 57 1.62 2.86 14.58
N HIS A 58 1.80 4.15 14.44
CA HIS A 58 2.31 4.85 13.26
C HIS A 58 2.87 6.21 13.64
N VAL A 59 3.75 6.73 12.82
CA VAL A 59 4.40 8.04 12.98
C VAL A 59 4.49 8.72 11.62
N GLU A 60 4.14 9.99 11.54
CA GLU A 60 4.31 10.86 10.38
C GLU A 60 5.60 11.68 10.53
N GLY A 61 6.30 11.93 9.43
CA GLY A 61 7.54 12.69 9.43
C GLY A 61 8.79 11.82 9.62
N PRO A 62 9.98 12.48 9.80
CA PRO A 62 10.19 13.92 9.96
C PRO A 62 10.12 14.74 8.66
N ARG A 63 10.13 14.09 7.48
CA ARG A 63 10.01 14.77 6.19
C ARG A 63 8.56 14.81 5.77
N GLU A 64 8.22 15.77 4.92
CA GLU A 64 6.97 15.77 4.18
C GLU A 64 6.85 14.46 3.39
N GLU A 65 5.64 13.88 3.31
CA GLU A 65 5.37 12.62 2.61
C GLU A 65 6.13 11.38 3.19
N GLU A 66 6.56 11.45 4.45
CA GLU A 66 7.15 10.32 5.17
C GLU A 66 6.18 9.77 6.22
N PHE A 67 5.94 8.46 6.18
CA PHE A 67 5.01 7.78 7.08
C PHE A 67 5.54 6.39 7.44
N SER A 68 5.54 6.05 8.72
CA SER A 68 6.02 4.76 9.21
C SER A 68 4.99 4.07 10.09
N TRP A 69 4.83 2.76 9.93
CA TRP A 69 4.00 1.92 10.78
C TRP A 69 4.85 1.07 11.70
N GLU A 70 4.33 0.83 12.88
CA GLU A 70 4.85 -0.22 13.74
C GLU A 70 4.58 -1.61 13.12
N LEU A 71 5.52 -2.55 13.27
CA LEU A 71 5.52 -3.85 12.58
C LEU A 71 4.20 -4.62 12.72
N GLU A 72 3.67 -4.74 13.95
CA GLU A 72 2.40 -5.44 14.19
C GLU A 72 1.25 -4.74 13.46
N ARG A 73 1.19 -3.39 13.54
CA ARG A 73 0.18 -2.61 12.84
C ARG A 73 0.28 -2.78 11.34
N PHE A 74 1.49 -2.79 10.80
CA PHE A 74 1.75 -3.01 9.38
C PHE A 74 1.25 -4.39 8.94
N CYS A 75 1.62 -5.45 9.67
CA CYS A 75 1.16 -6.82 9.41
C CYS A 75 -0.37 -6.93 9.50
N ALA A 76 -0.98 -6.33 10.52
CA ALA A 76 -2.44 -6.35 10.69
C ALA A 76 -3.18 -5.65 9.53
N LEU A 77 -2.62 -4.60 8.96
CA LEU A 77 -3.18 -3.95 7.78
C LEU A 77 -2.96 -4.77 6.50
N ALA A 78 -1.79 -5.41 6.37
CA ALA A 78 -1.50 -6.30 5.24
C ALA A 78 -2.43 -7.53 5.22
N LEU A 79 -2.68 -8.15 6.38
CA LEU A 79 -3.64 -9.25 6.56
C LEU A 79 -5.08 -8.88 6.14
N ARG A 80 -5.43 -7.61 6.24
CA ARG A 80 -6.71 -7.08 5.76
C ARG A 80 -6.68 -6.68 4.28
N ALA A 81 -5.63 -7.05 3.57
CA ALA A 81 -5.40 -6.71 2.17
C ALA A 81 -5.50 -5.19 1.89
N ASN A 82 -4.98 -4.34 2.81
CA ASN A 82 -4.92 -2.91 2.57
C ASN A 82 -4.04 -2.63 1.35
N PRO A 83 -4.55 -1.97 0.28
CA PRO A 83 -3.81 -1.79 -0.96
C PRO A 83 -2.47 -1.09 -0.77
N ASN A 84 -2.44 0.00 -0.01
CA ASN A 84 -1.22 0.79 0.20
C ASN A 84 -0.14 -0.04 0.92
N ILE A 85 -0.53 -0.89 1.86
CA ILE A 85 0.39 -1.73 2.61
C ILE A 85 0.91 -2.90 1.76
N LEU A 86 0.03 -3.55 1.01
CA LEU A 86 0.45 -4.61 0.08
C LEU A 86 1.41 -4.05 -0.97
N GLU A 87 1.13 -2.86 -1.51
CA GLU A 87 2.02 -2.18 -2.45
C GLU A 87 3.38 -1.84 -1.82
N CYS A 88 3.43 -1.43 -0.53
CA CYS A 88 4.70 -1.22 0.18
C CYS A 88 5.56 -2.48 0.21
N LEU A 89 4.98 -3.65 0.47
CA LEU A 89 5.70 -4.94 0.48
C LEU A 89 6.29 -5.32 -0.89
N HIS A 90 5.79 -4.70 -1.96
CA HIS A 90 6.20 -4.99 -3.34
C HIS A 90 6.94 -3.82 -4.01
N SER A 91 7.31 -2.78 -3.24
CA SER A 91 8.10 -1.68 -3.79
C SER A 91 9.49 -2.15 -4.23
N PRO A 92 9.91 -1.86 -5.48
CA PRO A 92 11.26 -2.15 -5.93
C PRO A 92 12.29 -1.14 -5.40
N LEU A 93 11.84 -0.03 -4.80
CA LEU A 93 12.69 1.08 -4.37
C LEU A 93 12.93 1.03 -2.86
N VAL A 94 13.72 0.05 -2.42
CA VAL A 94 14.07 -0.14 -1.01
C VAL A 94 15.18 0.83 -0.62
N GLU A 95 14.97 1.63 0.44
CA GLU A 95 15.94 2.57 1.01
C GLU A 95 16.64 2.01 2.27
N ARG A 96 15.95 1.20 3.06
CA ARG A 96 16.49 0.56 4.27
C ARG A 96 15.96 -0.86 4.40
N LEU A 97 16.84 -1.79 4.76
CA LEU A 97 16.50 -3.20 4.96
C LEU A 97 17.40 -3.80 6.02
N THR A 98 16.80 -4.36 7.07
CA THR A 98 17.49 -5.13 8.10
C THR A 98 17.12 -6.62 7.96
N PRO A 99 17.78 -7.56 8.67
CA PRO A 99 17.39 -8.98 8.62
C PRO A 99 15.89 -9.23 8.94
N VAL A 100 15.30 -8.46 9.87
CA VAL A 100 13.85 -8.50 10.16
C VAL A 100 13.03 -8.01 8.95
N GLY A 101 13.50 -6.95 8.30
CA GLY A 101 12.88 -6.44 7.08
C GLY A 101 12.98 -7.42 5.92
N GLU A 102 14.11 -8.11 5.76
CA GLU A 102 14.29 -9.17 4.76
C GLU A 102 13.32 -10.33 4.98
N GLU A 103 13.16 -10.77 6.23
CA GLU A 103 12.20 -11.80 6.58
C GLU A 103 10.76 -11.33 6.30
N LEU A 104 10.39 -10.09 6.67
CA LEU A 104 9.09 -9.51 6.35
C LEU A 104 8.81 -9.53 4.83
N LEU A 105 9.77 -9.11 4.00
CA LEU A 105 9.63 -9.14 2.55
C LEU A 105 9.56 -10.55 1.97
N SER A 106 10.23 -11.53 2.59
CA SER A 106 10.13 -12.95 2.20
C SER A 106 8.73 -13.52 2.43
N LEU A 107 7.97 -12.93 3.35
CA LEU A 107 6.60 -13.29 3.69
C LEU A 107 5.54 -12.57 2.85
N ARG A 108 5.93 -11.66 1.93
CA ARG A 108 4.97 -10.83 1.20
C ARG A 108 3.86 -11.61 0.49
N GLY A 109 4.17 -12.81 -0.04
CA GLY A 109 3.17 -13.69 -0.65
C GLY A 109 2.17 -14.28 0.34
N ALA A 110 2.55 -14.46 1.62
CA ALA A 110 1.69 -14.97 2.67
C ALA A 110 0.54 -14.00 3.03
N PHE A 111 0.68 -12.71 2.74
CA PHE A 111 -0.37 -11.70 2.92
C PHE A 111 -1.39 -11.67 1.78
N LEU A 112 -1.06 -12.23 0.61
CA LEU A 112 -1.92 -12.19 -0.56
C LEU A 112 -3.04 -13.23 -0.46
N SER A 113 -4.27 -12.79 -0.65
CA SER A 113 -5.45 -13.65 -0.61
C SER A 113 -6.59 -13.04 -1.43
N ARG A 114 -7.68 -13.79 -1.61
CA ARG A 114 -8.90 -13.30 -2.27
C ARG A 114 -9.56 -12.14 -1.53
N HIS A 115 -9.20 -11.86 -0.27
CA HIS A 115 -9.64 -10.67 0.45
C HIS A 115 -9.26 -9.37 -0.29
N ALA A 116 -8.20 -9.39 -1.11
CA ALA A 116 -7.81 -8.26 -1.96
C ALA A 116 -8.97 -7.77 -2.82
N HIS A 117 -9.76 -8.68 -3.43
CA HIS A 117 -10.92 -8.31 -4.24
C HIS A 117 -11.89 -7.39 -3.46
N THR A 118 -12.33 -7.83 -2.27
CA THR A 118 -13.29 -7.06 -1.46
C THR A 118 -12.74 -5.71 -1.03
N THR A 119 -11.47 -5.67 -0.61
CA THR A 119 -10.86 -4.46 -0.07
C THR A 119 -10.57 -3.44 -1.16
N PHE A 120 -10.00 -3.89 -2.29
CA PHE A 120 -9.72 -3.02 -3.45
C PHE A 120 -11.03 -2.50 -4.07
N SER A 121 -12.05 -3.34 -4.23
CA SER A 121 -13.35 -2.93 -4.76
C SER A 121 -14.04 -1.89 -3.87
N ARG A 122 -14.00 -2.06 -2.54
CA ARG A 122 -14.55 -1.09 -1.59
C ARG A 122 -13.82 0.25 -1.67
N TYR A 123 -12.48 0.20 -1.72
CA TYR A 123 -11.66 1.41 -1.89
C TYR A 123 -11.98 2.10 -3.23
N ALA A 124 -12.03 1.34 -4.32
CA ALA A 124 -12.35 1.85 -5.66
C ALA A 124 -13.72 2.51 -5.71
N ALA A 125 -14.75 1.87 -5.15
CA ALA A 125 -16.10 2.43 -5.09
C ALA A 125 -16.14 3.78 -4.36
N SER A 126 -15.42 3.89 -3.22
CA SER A 126 -15.31 5.14 -2.46
C SER A 126 -14.62 6.24 -3.27
N GLN A 127 -13.50 5.94 -3.94
CA GLN A 127 -12.79 6.93 -4.77
C GLN A 127 -13.60 7.35 -6.00
N ARG A 128 -14.27 6.39 -6.65
CA ARG A 128 -15.14 6.67 -7.80
C ARG A 128 -16.30 7.59 -7.45
N ALA A 129 -16.91 7.42 -6.27
CA ALA A 129 -17.96 8.31 -5.78
C ALA A 129 -17.46 9.75 -5.61
N LYS A 130 -16.22 9.94 -5.11
CA LYS A 130 -15.59 11.27 -4.99
C LYS A 130 -15.34 11.89 -6.35
N LEU A 131 -14.80 11.12 -7.32
CA LEU A 131 -14.57 11.60 -8.69
C LEU A 131 -15.85 12.03 -9.39
N ARG A 132 -16.95 11.27 -9.25
CA ARG A 132 -18.26 11.66 -9.76
C ARG A 132 -18.78 12.94 -9.12
N THR A 133 -18.51 13.15 -7.85
CA THR A 133 -18.85 14.40 -7.16
C THR A 133 -18.02 15.55 -7.70
N ASP A 134 -16.70 15.37 -7.92
CA ASP A 134 -15.84 16.38 -8.54
C ASP A 134 -16.37 16.80 -9.91
N VAL A 135 -16.74 15.84 -10.77
CA VAL A 135 -17.32 16.11 -12.10
C VAL A 135 -18.61 16.90 -12.00
N ARG A 136 -19.50 16.51 -11.08
CA ARG A 136 -20.80 17.21 -10.89
C ARG A 136 -20.62 18.64 -10.39
N VAL A 137 -19.64 18.89 -9.52
CA VAL A 137 -19.44 20.19 -8.86
C VAL A 137 -18.53 21.09 -9.68
N HIS A 138 -17.50 20.54 -10.31
CA HIS A 138 -16.43 21.30 -10.96
C HIS A 138 -16.36 21.09 -12.49
N GLY A 139 -17.23 20.24 -13.05
CA GLY A 139 -17.26 19.93 -14.50
C GLY A 139 -16.16 18.95 -14.95
N ALA A 140 -15.20 18.62 -14.09
CA ALA A 140 -14.11 17.69 -14.39
C ALA A 140 -13.67 16.93 -13.13
N PRO A 141 -13.17 15.69 -13.28
CA PRO A 141 -12.61 14.94 -12.15
C PRO A 141 -11.23 15.50 -11.76
N ARG A 142 -10.75 15.15 -10.58
CA ARG A 142 -9.33 15.27 -10.24
C ARG A 142 -8.54 14.21 -11.01
N TRP A 143 -8.00 14.55 -12.15
CA TRP A 143 -7.38 13.63 -13.10
C TRP A 143 -6.26 12.76 -12.49
N LYS A 144 -5.44 13.32 -11.58
CA LYS A 144 -4.44 12.52 -10.82
C LYS A 144 -5.11 11.39 -10.05
N HIS A 145 -6.27 11.63 -9.42
CA HIS A 145 -6.99 10.62 -8.65
C HIS A 145 -7.66 9.59 -9.57
N ALA A 146 -8.17 10.03 -10.73
CA ALA A 146 -8.74 9.12 -11.73
C ALA A 146 -7.68 8.16 -12.27
N MET A 147 -6.49 8.64 -12.59
CA MET A 147 -5.35 7.84 -13.00
C MET A 147 -4.95 6.83 -11.92
N HIS A 148 -4.83 7.27 -10.65
CA HIS A 148 -4.50 6.37 -9.54
C HIS A 148 -5.56 5.29 -9.33
N LEU A 149 -6.84 5.60 -9.49
CA LEU A 149 -7.91 4.62 -9.37
C LEU A 149 -7.86 3.60 -10.50
N LEU A 150 -7.63 4.01 -11.75
CA LEU A 150 -7.43 3.07 -12.86
C LEU A 150 -6.27 2.13 -12.60
N ARG A 151 -5.11 2.66 -12.18
CA ARG A 151 -3.94 1.86 -11.84
C ARG A 151 -4.27 0.82 -10.76
N LEU A 152 -4.98 1.23 -9.72
CA LEU A 152 -5.37 0.33 -8.63
C LEU A 152 -6.29 -0.80 -9.11
N LEU A 153 -7.27 -0.49 -9.95
CA LEU A 153 -8.17 -1.49 -10.53
C LEU A 153 -7.43 -2.47 -11.44
N GLU A 154 -6.48 -1.99 -12.23
CA GLU A 154 -5.60 -2.83 -13.05
C GLU A 154 -4.76 -3.76 -12.19
N SER A 155 -4.16 -3.23 -11.11
CA SER A 155 -3.36 -4.00 -10.16
C SER A 155 -4.19 -5.09 -9.47
N CYS A 156 -5.43 -4.78 -9.07
CA CYS A 156 -6.35 -5.75 -8.46
C CYS A 156 -6.70 -6.88 -9.44
N ARG A 157 -7.08 -6.54 -10.67
CA ARG A 157 -7.39 -7.52 -11.71
C ARG A 157 -6.20 -8.45 -11.97
N ASP A 158 -5.02 -7.88 -12.13
CA ASP A 158 -3.80 -8.64 -12.44
C ASP A 158 -3.42 -9.55 -11.26
N LEU A 159 -3.48 -9.05 -10.03
CA LEU A 159 -3.29 -9.84 -8.81
C LEU A 159 -4.24 -11.05 -8.75
N LEU A 160 -5.52 -10.85 -9.03
CA LEU A 160 -6.50 -11.94 -9.03
C LEU A 160 -6.27 -12.96 -10.14
N ARG A 161 -5.75 -12.54 -11.30
CA ARG A 161 -5.44 -13.43 -12.43
C ARG A 161 -4.16 -14.23 -12.24
N THR A 162 -3.14 -13.60 -11.69
CA THR A 162 -1.77 -14.20 -11.63
C THR A 162 -1.38 -14.73 -10.26
N GLY A 163 -2.01 -14.24 -9.20
CA GLY A 163 -1.58 -14.48 -7.82
C GLY A 163 -0.38 -13.63 -7.38
N GLU A 164 0.11 -12.75 -8.24
CA GLU A 164 1.28 -11.90 -7.99
C GLU A 164 0.90 -10.42 -8.02
N LEU A 165 1.43 -9.65 -7.08
CA LEU A 165 1.24 -8.21 -7.03
C LEU A 165 2.44 -7.50 -7.66
N SER A 166 2.21 -6.90 -8.84
CA SER A 166 3.13 -5.96 -9.47
C SER A 166 2.61 -4.54 -9.31
N ILE A 167 3.47 -3.62 -8.90
CA ILE A 167 3.09 -2.21 -8.73
C ILE A 167 3.60 -1.32 -9.85
N ASP A 168 4.64 -1.71 -10.59
CA ASP A 168 5.10 -1.00 -11.78
C ASP A 168 4.07 -1.17 -12.91
N VAL A 169 3.68 -0.06 -13.50
CA VAL A 169 2.66 -0.04 -14.56
C VAL A 169 3.19 -0.47 -15.92
N GLY A 170 4.51 -0.53 -16.12
CA GLY A 170 5.13 -0.96 -17.35
C GLY A 170 4.60 -0.24 -18.59
N GLU A 171 4.20 -0.99 -19.60
CA GLU A 171 3.70 -0.48 -20.89
C GLU A 171 2.40 0.38 -20.75
N ARG A 172 1.68 0.26 -19.65
CA ARG A 172 0.45 1.06 -19.40
C ARG A 172 0.72 2.52 -19.06
N ARG A 173 2.00 2.87 -18.85
CA ARG A 173 2.46 4.19 -18.39
C ARG A 173 1.85 5.35 -19.19
N GLU A 174 1.99 5.35 -20.51
CA GLU A 174 1.52 6.48 -21.33
C GLU A 174 0.00 6.62 -21.33
N GLY A 175 -0.75 5.52 -21.34
CA GLY A 175 -2.21 5.56 -21.22
C GLY A 175 -2.69 6.13 -19.89
N LEU A 176 -2.00 5.79 -18.78
CA LEU A 176 -2.29 6.35 -17.46
C LEU A 176 -1.90 7.83 -17.36
N LEU A 177 -0.77 8.23 -17.94
CA LEU A 177 -0.35 9.62 -17.98
C LEU A 177 -1.27 10.48 -18.85
N ALA A 178 -1.79 9.96 -19.97
CA ALA A 178 -2.80 10.64 -20.77
C ALA A 178 -4.08 10.94 -19.96
N VAL A 179 -4.52 9.99 -19.13
CA VAL A 179 -5.62 10.23 -18.17
C VAL A 179 -5.23 11.32 -17.17
N LYS A 180 -4.02 11.26 -16.58
CA LYS A 180 -3.55 12.29 -15.63
C LYS A 180 -3.56 13.70 -16.23
N ARG A 181 -3.25 13.82 -17.53
CA ARG A 181 -3.25 15.09 -18.26
C ARG A 181 -4.65 15.56 -18.72
N GLY A 182 -5.69 14.72 -18.52
CA GLY A 182 -7.04 15.01 -18.96
C GLY A 182 -7.25 14.88 -20.47
N GLU A 183 -6.39 14.16 -21.16
CA GLU A 183 -6.44 13.92 -22.62
C GLU A 183 -7.47 12.85 -23.01
N VAL A 184 -7.93 12.06 -22.04
CA VAL A 184 -8.94 11.02 -22.24
C VAL A 184 -10.29 11.51 -21.71
N PRO A 185 -11.39 11.45 -22.51
CA PRO A 185 -12.72 11.87 -22.07
C PRO A 185 -13.16 11.12 -20.81
N TRP A 186 -13.80 11.83 -19.86
CA TRP A 186 -14.26 11.23 -18.60
C TRP A 186 -15.14 10.00 -18.80
N ALA A 187 -16.04 10.03 -19.77
CA ALA A 187 -16.92 8.88 -20.07
C ALA A 187 -16.12 7.63 -20.45
N GLU A 188 -15.00 7.77 -21.16
CA GLU A 188 -14.13 6.67 -21.52
C GLU A 188 -13.37 6.14 -20.30
N VAL A 189 -12.85 7.04 -19.44
CA VAL A 189 -12.19 6.69 -18.17
C VAL A 189 -13.15 5.92 -17.27
N GLU A 190 -14.39 6.37 -17.16
CA GLU A 190 -15.44 5.72 -16.35
C GLU A 190 -15.83 4.35 -16.90
N ALA A 191 -15.94 4.23 -18.23
CA ALA A 191 -16.19 2.94 -18.89
C ALA A 191 -15.04 1.95 -18.67
N ARG A 192 -13.77 2.43 -18.72
CA ARG A 192 -12.59 1.61 -18.41
C ARG A 192 -12.60 1.12 -16.96
N MET A 193 -12.96 1.97 -15.99
CA MET A 193 -13.12 1.58 -14.59
C MET A 193 -14.17 0.45 -14.46
N SER A 194 -15.35 0.61 -15.05
CA SER A 194 -16.42 -0.39 -14.99
C SER A 194 -16.00 -1.73 -15.61
N ARG A 195 -15.26 -1.70 -16.71
CA ARG A 195 -14.74 -2.91 -17.35
C ARG A 195 -13.71 -3.61 -16.45
N LEU A 196 -12.79 -2.87 -15.81
CA LEU A 196 -11.79 -3.44 -14.90
C LEU A 196 -12.44 -4.05 -13.64
N GLU A 197 -13.50 -3.44 -13.12
CA GLU A 197 -14.29 -4.01 -12.02
C GLU A 197 -14.91 -5.35 -12.44
N ALA A 198 -15.58 -5.41 -13.59
CA ALA A 198 -16.18 -6.65 -14.12
C ALA A 198 -15.10 -7.74 -14.42
N GLU A 199 -13.94 -7.35 -14.94
CA GLU A 199 -12.82 -8.27 -15.16
C GLU A 199 -12.24 -8.81 -13.83
N SER A 200 -12.22 -8.01 -12.77
CA SER A 200 -11.81 -8.43 -11.43
C SER A 200 -12.80 -9.41 -10.82
N ASP A 201 -14.11 -9.14 -10.96
CA ASP A 201 -15.17 -10.06 -10.51
C ASP A 201 -15.08 -11.42 -11.23
N ALA A 202 -14.85 -11.42 -12.53
CA ALA A 202 -14.65 -12.64 -13.30
C ALA A 202 -13.38 -13.40 -12.91
N ALA A 203 -12.28 -12.69 -12.66
CA ALA A 203 -11.01 -13.29 -12.27
C ALA A 203 -11.06 -13.92 -10.87
N LEU A 204 -11.90 -13.42 -9.96
CA LEU A 204 -12.01 -13.95 -8.60
C LEU A 204 -12.41 -15.44 -8.59
N ALA A 205 -13.28 -15.88 -9.52
CA ALA A 205 -13.76 -17.25 -9.58
C ALA A 205 -12.65 -18.27 -9.88
N THR A 206 -11.63 -17.87 -10.64
CA THR A 206 -10.52 -18.72 -11.07
C THR A 206 -9.18 -18.29 -10.48
N SER A 207 -9.19 -17.39 -9.50
CA SER A 207 -7.98 -16.83 -8.92
C SER A 207 -7.12 -17.91 -8.25
N PRO A 208 -5.80 -17.93 -8.53
CA PRO A 208 -4.86 -18.83 -7.86
C PRO A 208 -4.60 -18.44 -6.39
N LEU A 209 -5.06 -17.27 -5.96
CA LEU A 209 -4.89 -16.81 -4.58
C LEU A 209 -5.66 -17.70 -3.59
N PRO A 210 -5.09 -17.96 -2.39
CA PRO A 210 -5.83 -18.62 -1.31
C PRO A 210 -7.04 -17.78 -0.87
N ALA A 211 -8.02 -18.43 -0.22
CA ALA A 211 -9.19 -17.74 0.32
C ALA A 211 -8.77 -16.69 1.36
N ASP A 212 -7.89 -17.08 2.29
CA ASP A 212 -7.41 -16.28 3.41
C ASP A 212 -5.87 -16.16 3.36
N PRO A 213 -5.27 -15.12 3.95
CA PRO A 213 -3.82 -15.01 4.10
C PRO A 213 -3.29 -16.10 5.06
N ASP A 214 -1.99 -16.40 4.96
CA ASP A 214 -1.32 -17.38 5.84
C ASP A 214 -1.05 -16.76 7.22
N LEU A 215 -2.13 -16.57 8.00
CA LEU A 215 -2.07 -15.99 9.34
C LEU A 215 -1.07 -16.73 10.26
N PRO A 216 -1.04 -18.09 10.34
CA PRO A 216 -0.11 -18.78 11.24
C PRO A 216 1.36 -18.45 10.96
N ARG A 217 1.74 -18.34 9.69
CA ARG A 217 3.12 -18.02 9.29
C ARG A 217 3.50 -16.59 9.65
N ILE A 218 2.56 -15.65 9.48
CA ILE A 218 2.78 -14.23 9.81
C ILE A 218 2.81 -14.03 11.33
N GLU A 219 1.94 -14.71 12.06
CA GLU A 219 1.91 -14.65 13.53
C GLU A 219 3.19 -15.25 14.14
N ASP A 220 3.69 -16.38 13.62
CA ASP A 220 4.96 -16.97 14.05
C ASP A 220 6.13 -15.99 13.84
N PHE A 221 6.19 -15.34 12.68
CA PHE A 221 7.19 -14.28 12.42
C PHE A 221 7.11 -13.17 13.47
N LEU A 222 5.92 -12.62 13.72
CA LEU A 222 5.74 -11.53 14.68
C LEU A 222 6.16 -11.94 16.09
N VAL A 223 5.74 -13.14 16.54
CA VAL A 223 6.05 -13.66 17.89
C VAL A 223 7.54 -13.88 18.06
N ARG A 224 8.22 -14.50 17.08
CA ARG A 224 9.68 -14.71 17.14
C ARG A 224 10.43 -13.39 17.16
N THR A 225 10.04 -12.44 16.33
CA THR A 225 10.64 -11.10 16.26
C THR A 225 10.48 -10.34 17.59
N ARG A 226 9.28 -10.39 18.20
CA ARG A 226 9.03 -9.80 19.52
C ARG A 226 9.87 -10.44 20.62
N ARG A 227 9.98 -11.77 20.63
CA ARG A 227 10.80 -12.49 21.62
C ARG A 227 12.29 -12.11 21.51
N ALA A 228 12.82 -12.03 20.30
CA ALA A 228 14.20 -11.62 20.06
C ALA A 228 14.46 -10.15 20.47
N SER A 229 13.45 -9.29 20.43
CA SER A 229 13.54 -7.86 20.84
C SER A 229 13.23 -7.64 22.33
N ALA A 230 13.03 -8.69 23.14
CA ALA A 230 12.66 -8.59 24.54
C ALA A 230 13.87 -8.63 25.50
N GLY A 231 15.05 -9.08 25.03
CA GLY A 231 16.25 -9.33 25.82
C GLY A 231 17.42 -8.50 25.47
#